data_6358be036a528705210c6a1917b1ea94
#
_entry.id   6358be036a528705210c6a1917b1ea94
#
_cell.length_a   1.000
_cell.length_b   1.000
_cell.length_c   1.000
_cell.angle_alpha   90.00
_cell.angle_beta   90.00
_cell.angle_gamma   90.00
#
_symmetry.space_group_name_H-M   'P 1'
#
loop_
_entity.id
_entity.type
_entity.pdbx_description
1 polymer ?
#
loop_
_entity_poly.entity_id
_entity_poly.type
_entity_poly.pdbx_seq_one_letter_code
_entity_poly.pdbx_strand_id
1 'polypeptide(L)'
;MRLNSRIKIYLAIGLIFFSACSNDSSIRRIKIGHGLDQSHPVHKAMLYLAERAAQKSNGKIQITVYPSQQLGTERECLELLQIGSLGMTKVSSSVLEGFVPDFKVFSLPFIFANEKQKFDFFESSAGKDLLKSTQKFWLRGLCYYDAGSRSFYTKDKPILTPDDLKGLKIRTQESPTSVKLVRALGGSATPIAWGELYTALQQGVVDGAENNPPSFYLSRHYEVCKFYSLNEHTSVPDVLLISTVIWDDLT
;
A
#
# COMPACT_ATOMS: atom_id res chain seq x y z
N MET A 1 34.19 1.62 61.10
CA MET A 1 33.18 0.61 60.80
C MET A 1 33.55 -0.07 59.46
N ARG A 2 34.12 -1.27 59.48
CA ARG A 2 34.55 -1.99 58.24
C ARG A 2 33.35 -2.71 57.65
N LEU A 3 32.91 -2.31 56.49
CA LEU A 3 31.80 -2.97 55.75
C LEU A 3 32.23 -4.42 55.42
N ASN A 4 31.33 -5.38 55.73
CA ASN A 4 31.55 -6.83 55.59
C ASN A 4 31.82 -7.17 54.11
N SER A 5 32.84 -8.00 53.84
CA SER A 5 33.26 -8.35 52.46
C SER A 5 32.14 -8.90 51.55
N ARG A 6 31.17 -9.59 52.16
CA ARG A 6 29.98 -10.12 51.45
C ARG A 6 29.06 -9.04 50.92
N ILE A 7 28.93 -7.89 51.66
CA ILE A 7 28.10 -6.76 51.21
C ILE A 7 28.77 -6.03 50.00
N LYS A 8 30.10 -5.97 49.95
CA LYS A 8 30.84 -5.45 48.82
C LYS A 8 30.68 -6.25 47.54
N ILE A 9 30.57 -7.60 47.65
CA ILE A 9 30.34 -8.50 46.50
C ILE A 9 28.94 -8.33 45.95
N TYR A 10 27.91 -8.23 46.76
CA TYR A 10 26.52 -7.98 46.31
C TYR A 10 26.36 -6.61 45.71
N LEU A 11 27.04 -5.58 46.21
CA LEU A 11 27.03 -4.24 45.59
C LEU A 11 27.72 -4.21 44.23
N ALA A 12 28.81 -4.97 44.04
CA ALA A 12 29.55 -5.09 42.79
C ALA A 12 28.74 -5.88 41.74
N ILE A 13 28.02 -6.94 42.14
CA ILE A 13 27.15 -7.71 41.25
C ILE A 13 25.90 -6.90 40.82
N GLY A 14 25.34 -6.09 41.71
CA GLY A 14 24.20 -5.20 41.40
C GLY A 14 24.53 -4.11 40.38
N LEU A 15 25.78 -3.61 40.33
CA LEU A 15 26.21 -2.60 39.36
C LEU A 15 26.43 -3.16 37.93
N ILE A 16 26.71 -4.47 37.79
CA ILE A 16 26.95 -5.08 36.49
C ILE A 16 25.64 -5.29 35.70
N PHE A 17 24.48 -5.42 36.38
CA PHE A 17 23.19 -5.62 35.72
C PHE A 17 22.53 -4.33 35.19
N PHE A 18 23.02 -3.14 35.53
CA PHE A 18 22.48 -1.88 35.04
C PHE A 18 23.10 -1.39 33.72
N SER A 19 24.13 -2.06 33.19
CA SER A 19 24.83 -1.62 31.97
C SER A 19 24.30 -2.28 30.66
N ALA A 20 23.22 -3.03 30.68
CA ALA A 20 22.77 -3.86 29.54
C ALA A 20 21.58 -3.29 28.74
N CYS A 21 21.21 -2.02 28.93
CA CYS A 21 20.23 -1.35 28.07
C CYS A 21 20.82 -0.06 27.47
N SER A 22 21.88 -0.19 26.67
CA SER A 22 22.16 0.82 25.68
C SER A 22 21.17 0.61 24.55
N ASN A 23 20.03 1.25 24.63
CA ASN A 23 19.20 1.47 23.48
C ASN A 23 20.07 2.30 22.52
N ASP A 24 20.62 1.65 21.47
CA ASP A 24 21.44 2.36 20.47
C ASP A 24 20.51 3.35 19.75
N SER A 25 20.45 4.57 20.30
CA SER A 25 19.61 5.67 19.82
C SER A 25 19.98 6.11 18.38
N SER A 26 21.02 5.49 17.82
CA SER A 26 21.45 5.73 16.45
C SER A 26 20.67 4.93 15.41
N ILE A 27 19.94 3.86 15.81
CA ILE A 27 19.20 3.01 14.88
C ILE A 27 17.75 3.46 14.78
N ARG A 28 17.36 3.91 13.60
CA ARG A 28 15.96 4.25 13.26
C ARG A 28 15.22 3.00 12.75
N ARG A 29 14.25 2.53 13.54
CA ARG A 29 13.39 1.40 13.17
C ARG A 29 12.09 1.90 12.57
N ILE A 30 11.86 1.58 11.30
CA ILE A 30 10.69 2.03 10.53
C ILE A 30 9.82 0.80 10.20
N LYS A 31 8.53 0.90 10.45
CA LYS A 31 7.56 -0.10 10.03
C LYS A 31 6.95 0.32 8.71
N ILE A 32 6.84 -0.63 7.76
CA ILE A 32 6.10 -0.43 6.51
C ILE A 32 4.94 -1.43 6.43
N GLY A 33 3.71 -0.92 6.26
CA GLY A 33 2.50 -1.73 6.06
C GLY A 33 2.08 -1.78 4.61
N HIS A 34 1.50 -2.91 4.17
CA HIS A 34 0.81 -3.01 2.88
C HIS A 34 -0.24 -4.13 2.87
N GLY A 35 -1.19 -4.05 1.93
CA GLY A 35 -2.33 -4.99 1.88
C GLY A 35 -2.06 -6.30 1.15
N LEU A 36 -0.97 -6.43 0.40
CA LEU A 36 -0.72 -7.56 -0.49
C LEU A 36 -0.12 -8.76 0.23
N ASP A 37 -0.32 -9.95 -0.31
CA ASP A 37 0.26 -11.20 0.20
C ASP A 37 1.79 -11.24 0.02
N GLN A 38 2.46 -12.09 0.82
CA GLN A 38 3.92 -12.25 0.77
C GLN A 38 4.45 -12.81 -0.56
N SER A 39 3.63 -13.54 -1.31
CA SER A 39 3.97 -14.05 -2.64
C SER A 39 4.01 -12.96 -3.71
N HIS A 40 3.35 -11.83 -3.46
CA HIS A 40 3.19 -10.76 -4.44
C HIS A 40 4.53 -10.07 -4.75
N PRO A 41 4.83 -9.76 -6.04
CA PRO A 41 6.09 -9.08 -6.42
C PRO A 41 6.35 -7.78 -5.67
N VAL A 42 5.30 -7.01 -5.36
CA VAL A 42 5.42 -5.76 -4.59
C VAL A 42 5.94 -6.02 -3.17
N HIS A 43 5.54 -7.12 -2.50
CA HIS A 43 6.12 -7.48 -1.20
C HIS A 43 7.62 -7.72 -1.30
N LYS A 44 8.06 -8.44 -2.34
CA LYS A 44 9.50 -8.68 -2.60
C LYS A 44 10.26 -7.37 -2.83
N ALA A 45 9.64 -6.41 -3.53
CA ALA A 45 10.22 -5.09 -3.73
C ALA A 45 10.35 -4.30 -2.41
N MET A 46 9.39 -4.44 -1.48
CA MET A 46 9.49 -3.84 -0.13
C MET A 46 10.61 -4.46 0.70
N LEU A 47 10.79 -5.79 0.64
CA LEU A 47 11.92 -6.46 1.29
C LEU A 47 13.25 -6.00 0.72
N TYR A 48 13.36 -5.87 -0.60
CA TYR A 48 14.55 -5.32 -1.26
C TYR A 48 14.83 -3.88 -0.83
N LEU A 49 13.79 -3.03 -0.74
CA LEU A 49 13.92 -1.68 -0.20
C LEU A 49 14.50 -1.69 1.22
N ALA A 50 13.96 -2.56 2.09
CA ALA A 50 14.41 -2.68 3.48
C ALA A 50 15.89 -3.08 3.57
N GLU A 51 16.29 -4.08 2.79
CA GLU A 51 17.68 -4.52 2.69
C GLU A 51 18.60 -3.38 2.20
N ARG A 52 18.21 -2.70 1.12
CA ARG A 52 19.02 -1.60 0.54
C ARG A 52 19.12 -0.40 1.47
N ALA A 53 18.04 -0.07 2.21
CA ALA A 53 18.07 0.98 3.22
C ALA A 53 19.06 0.66 4.35
N ALA A 54 19.03 -0.57 4.85
CA ALA A 54 19.99 -1.01 5.87
C ALA A 54 21.44 -0.97 5.37
N GLN A 55 21.69 -1.50 4.17
CA GLN A 55 23.03 -1.48 3.56
C GLN A 55 23.56 -0.04 3.37
N LYS A 56 22.76 0.85 2.76
CA LYS A 56 23.18 2.22 2.44
C LYS A 56 23.34 3.10 3.67
N SER A 57 22.63 2.79 4.75
CA SER A 57 22.74 3.53 6.02
C SER A 57 23.75 2.94 7.00
N ASN A 58 24.52 1.90 6.60
CA ASN A 58 25.39 1.13 7.50
C ASN A 58 24.63 0.63 8.75
N GLY A 59 23.40 0.11 8.55
CA GLY A 59 22.54 -0.43 9.58
C GLY A 59 21.76 0.60 10.41
N LYS A 60 21.95 1.89 10.18
CA LYS A 60 21.25 2.95 10.93
C LYS A 60 19.76 3.04 10.63
N ILE A 61 19.32 2.62 9.44
CA ILE A 61 17.91 2.54 9.06
C ILE A 61 17.53 1.08 8.91
N GLN A 62 16.58 0.61 9.71
CA GLN A 62 16.05 -0.74 9.68
C GLN A 62 14.55 -0.68 9.40
N ILE A 63 14.12 -1.27 8.28
CA ILE A 63 12.71 -1.30 7.87
C ILE A 63 12.18 -2.71 8.08
N THR A 64 11.05 -2.82 8.81
CA THR A 64 10.32 -4.08 8.98
C THR A 64 9.06 -4.04 8.15
N VAL A 65 8.86 -5.05 7.28
CA VAL A 65 7.72 -5.11 6.35
C VAL A 65 6.59 -5.94 6.94
N TYR A 66 5.38 -5.40 6.98
CA TYR A 66 4.15 -6.02 7.47
C TYR A 66 3.16 -6.17 6.29
N PRO A 67 3.03 -7.38 5.71
CA PRO A 67 2.12 -7.66 4.60
C PRO A 67 0.68 -7.90 5.05
N SER A 68 -0.21 -8.19 4.09
CA SER A 68 -1.56 -8.74 4.30
C SER A 68 -2.41 -7.97 5.30
N GLN A 69 -2.31 -6.63 5.29
CA GLN A 69 -3.05 -5.72 6.18
C GLN A 69 -2.80 -5.94 7.69
N GLN A 70 -1.66 -6.49 8.07
CA GLN A 70 -1.32 -6.69 9.50
C GLN A 70 -1.32 -5.38 10.31
N LEU A 71 -1.09 -4.24 9.68
CA LEU A 71 -1.10 -2.92 10.31
C LEU A 71 -2.35 -2.09 9.96
N GLY A 72 -3.35 -2.70 9.34
CA GLY A 72 -4.60 -2.08 8.91
C GLY A 72 -4.77 -2.03 7.40
N THR A 73 -5.94 -1.56 6.96
CA THR A 73 -6.27 -1.29 5.57
C THR A 73 -5.37 -0.20 4.99
N GLU A 74 -5.38 -0.02 3.66
CA GLU A 74 -4.61 1.08 3.03
C GLU A 74 -5.03 2.45 3.57
N ARG A 75 -6.33 2.65 3.82
CA ARG A 75 -6.86 3.88 4.40
C ARG A 75 -6.35 4.11 5.82
N GLU A 76 -6.47 3.11 6.69
CA GLU A 76 -5.96 3.20 8.07
C GLU A 76 -4.46 3.45 8.12
N CYS A 77 -3.68 2.79 7.24
CA CYS A 77 -2.24 3.04 7.13
C CYS A 77 -1.93 4.49 6.74
N LEU A 78 -2.71 5.10 5.84
CA LEU A 78 -2.55 6.53 5.50
C LEU A 78 -2.85 7.44 6.69
N GLU A 79 -3.91 7.18 7.44
CA GLU A 79 -4.26 7.92 8.65
C GLU A 79 -3.15 7.80 9.72
N LEU A 80 -2.60 6.59 9.90
CA LEU A 80 -1.47 6.36 10.81
C LEU A 80 -0.18 7.06 10.37
N LEU A 81 0.07 7.18 9.05
CA LEU A 81 1.20 7.94 8.53
C LEU A 81 1.08 9.44 8.84
N GLN A 82 -0.12 10.02 8.64
CA GLN A 82 -0.36 11.44 8.87
C GLN A 82 -0.02 11.86 10.32
N ILE A 83 -0.32 11.00 11.29
CA ILE A 83 -0.03 11.25 12.70
C ILE A 83 1.33 10.72 13.17
N GLY A 84 2.14 10.14 12.28
CA GLY A 84 3.47 9.61 12.61
C GLY A 84 3.49 8.29 13.39
N SER A 85 2.34 7.62 13.58
CA SER A 85 2.25 6.33 14.29
C SER A 85 2.72 5.15 13.41
N LEU A 86 2.67 5.28 12.10
CA LEU A 86 3.26 4.37 11.13
C LEU A 86 4.32 5.12 10.32
N GLY A 87 5.47 4.49 10.08
CA GLY A 87 6.56 5.13 9.36
C GLY A 87 6.35 5.17 7.85
N MET A 88 5.98 4.03 7.25
CA MET A 88 5.83 3.89 5.80
C MET A 88 4.61 3.03 5.44
N THR A 89 4.07 3.27 4.26
CA THR A 89 3.06 2.38 3.66
C THR A 89 3.17 2.37 2.13
N LYS A 90 2.72 1.28 1.52
CA LYS A 90 2.43 1.18 0.09
C LYS A 90 0.91 1.15 -0.07
N VAL A 91 0.37 2.04 -0.84
CA VAL A 91 -1.07 2.12 -1.13
C VAL A 91 -1.35 2.31 -2.60
N SER A 92 -2.52 1.92 -3.06
CA SER A 92 -3.02 2.26 -4.38
C SER A 92 -3.26 3.76 -4.51
N SER A 93 -2.88 4.35 -5.64
CA SER A 93 -3.17 5.76 -5.94
C SER A 93 -4.67 6.09 -5.93
N SER A 94 -5.54 5.09 -6.20
CA SER A 94 -6.99 5.24 -6.08
C SER A 94 -7.44 5.45 -4.63
N VAL A 95 -6.85 4.76 -3.66
CA VAL A 95 -7.16 4.99 -2.24
C VAL A 95 -6.56 6.31 -1.78
N LEU A 96 -5.34 6.63 -2.26
CA LEU A 96 -4.67 7.89 -1.95
C LEU A 96 -5.45 9.11 -2.44
N GLU A 97 -6.27 9.01 -3.49
CA GLU A 97 -7.19 10.05 -3.97
C GLU A 97 -8.05 10.64 -2.85
N GLY A 98 -8.48 9.80 -1.89
CA GLY A 98 -9.30 10.23 -0.74
C GLY A 98 -8.58 11.16 0.23
N PHE A 99 -7.26 11.21 0.20
CA PHE A 99 -6.40 12.06 1.03
C PHE A 99 -5.75 13.18 0.22
N VAL A 100 -5.34 12.88 -1.00
CA VAL A 100 -4.66 13.80 -1.93
C VAL A 100 -5.43 13.82 -3.24
N PRO A 101 -6.37 14.77 -3.42
CA PRO A 101 -7.33 14.77 -4.53
C PRO A 101 -6.72 14.73 -5.93
N ASP A 102 -5.48 15.21 -6.11
CA ASP A 102 -4.81 15.23 -7.41
C ASP A 102 -4.51 13.81 -7.93
N PHE A 103 -4.42 12.81 -7.05
CA PHE A 103 -4.21 11.41 -7.43
C PHE A 103 -5.40 10.78 -8.15
N LYS A 104 -6.58 11.44 -8.18
CA LYS A 104 -7.74 11.04 -8.98
C LYS A 104 -7.40 10.83 -10.46
N VAL A 105 -6.36 11.50 -10.95
CA VAL A 105 -5.92 11.40 -12.34
C VAL A 105 -5.66 9.96 -12.76
N PHE A 106 -5.10 9.13 -11.87
CA PHE A 106 -4.81 7.73 -12.16
C PHE A 106 -6.05 6.82 -12.16
N SER A 107 -7.17 7.27 -11.60
CA SER A 107 -8.44 6.54 -11.63
C SER A 107 -9.29 6.87 -12.87
N LEU A 108 -8.83 7.79 -13.73
CA LEU A 108 -9.49 8.08 -15.00
C LEU A 108 -9.21 6.96 -16.01
N PRO A 109 -10.22 6.56 -16.81
CA PRO A 109 -10.03 5.51 -17.80
C PRO A 109 -9.16 5.97 -18.97
N PHE A 110 -8.34 5.04 -19.48
CA PHE A 110 -7.55 5.17 -20.72
C PHE A 110 -6.64 6.41 -20.78
N ILE A 111 -6.16 6.91 -19.64
CA ILE A 111 -5.31 8.12 -19.60
C ILE A 111 -3.91 7.90 -20.18
N PHE A 112 -3.41 6.66 -20.14
CA PHE A 112 -2.14 6.27 -20.77
C PHE A 112 -2.41 5.44 -22.02
N ALA A 113 -1.84 5.84 -23.14
CA ALA A 113 -1.98 5.10 -24.41
C ALA A 113 -1.19 3.78 -24.41
N ASN A 114 -0.13 3.69 -23.60
CA ASN A 114 0.72 2.50 -23.48
C ASN A 114 1.60 2.60 -22.23
N GLU A 115 2.27 1.47 -21.94
CA GLU A 115 3.15 1.34 -20.78
C GLU A 115 4.30 2.36 -20.78
N LYS A 116 4.92 2.61 -21.95
CA LYS A 116 6.00 3.58 -22.06
C LYS A 116 5.56 4.97 -21.62
N GLN A 117 4.41 5.45 -22.09
CA GLN A 117 3.87 6.76 -21.70
C GLN A 117 3.62 6.85 -20.18
N LYS A 118 3.16 5.76 -19.57
CA LYS A 118 2.96 5.66 -18.13
C LYS A 118 4.28 5.83 -17.38
N PHE A 119 5.33 5.09 -17.76
CA PHE A 119 6.64 5.22 -17.12
C PHE A 119 7.31 6.57 -17.39
N ASP A 120 7.19 7.11 -18.60
CA ASP A 120 7.66 8.46 -18.94
C ASP A 120 7.02 9.51 -18.02
N PHE A 121 5.71 9.36 -17.71
CA PHE A 121 5.01 10.24 -16.76
C PHE A 121 5.58 10.08 -15.34
N PHE A 122 5.78 8.85 -14.84
CA PHE A 122 6.29 8.64 -13.49
C PHE A 122 7.66 9.27 -13.27
N GLU A 123 8.52 9.27 -14.30
CA GLU A 123 9.86 9.84 -14.25
C GLU A 123 9.91 11.34 -14.59
N SER A 124 8.83 11.89 -15.12
CA SER A 124 8.73 13.30 -15.48
C SER A 124 8.73 14.23 -14.26
N SER A 125 8.94 15.53 -14.51
CA SER A 125 8.75 16.56 -13.49
C SER A 125 7.33 16.56 -12.93
N ALA A 126 6.30 16.39 -13.79
CA ALA A 126 4.89 16.36 -13.38
C ALA A 126 4.61 15.17 -12.42
N GLY A 127 5.11 13.97 -12.73
CA GLY A 127 4.99 12.81 -11.86
C GLY A 127 5.68 13.02 -10.51
N LYS A 128 6.88 13.58 -10.54
CA LYS A 128 7.64 13.91 -9.31
C LYS A 128 6.99 15.01 -8.48
N ASP A 129 6.40 16.02 -9.12
CA ASP A 129 5.70 17.10 -8.43
C ASP A 129 4.39 16.60 -7.83
N LEU A 130 3.71 15.65 -8.48
CA LEU A 130 2.54 14.98 -7.90
C LEU A 130 2.91 14.19 -6.64
N LEU A 131 4.05 13.47 -6.62
CA LEU A 131 4.55 12.82 -5.39
C LEU A 131 4.84 13.85 -4.30
N LYS A 132 5.45 14.99 -4.63
CA LYS A 132 5.73 16.06 -3.65
C LYS A 132 4.46 16.70 -3.11
N SER A 133 3.38 16.78 -3.89
CA SER A 133 2.12 17.40 -3.47
C SER A 133 1.50 16.73 -2.24
N THR A 134 1.84 15.46 -2.00
CA THR A 134 1.40 14.69 -0.81
C THR A 134 1.85 15.33 0.51
N GLN A 135 2.93 16.13 0.50
CA GLN A 135 3.49 16.74 1.71
C GLN A 135 2.50 17.71 2.40
N LYS A 136 1.62 18.35 1.62
CA LYS A 136 0.55 19.20 2.15
C LYS A 136 -0.45 18.45 3.03
N PHE A 137 -0.42 17.13 2.99
CA PHE A 137 -1.31 16.22 3.71
C PHE A 137 -0.54 15.35 4.72
N TRP A 138 0.65 15.80 5.17
CA TRP A 138 1.54 15.09 6.11
C TRP A 138 1.99 13.71 5.62
N LEU A 139 1.96 13.51 4.30
CA LEU A 139 2.43 12.33 3.61
C LEU A 139 3.57 12.73 2.68
N ARG A 140 4.58 11.88 2.50
CA ARG A 140 5.64 12.10 1.53
C ARG A 140 5.71 10.95 0.55
N GLY A 141 5.33 11.21 -0.71
CA GLY A 141 5.49 10.27 -1.81
C GLY A 141 6.96 10.09 -2.18
N LEU A 142 7.41 8.84 -2.24
CA LEU A 142 8.79 8.47 -2.55
C LEU A 142 8.95 7.99 -3.99
N CYS A 143 8.08 7.07 -4.43
CA CYS A 143 8.10 6.54 -5.79
C CYS A 143 6.76 5.89 -6.14
N TYR A 144 6.59 5.60 -7.44
CA TYR A 144 5.51 4.77 -7.96
C TYR A 144 5.98 3.33 -8.09
N TYR A 145 5.07 2.37 -7.88
CA TYR A 145 5.19 0.99 -8.30
C TYR A 145 4.18 0.73 -9.40
N ASP A 146 4.61 0.09 -10.47
CA ASP A 146 3.67 -0.35 -11.50
C ASP A 146 2.83 -1.52 -10.97
N ALA A 147 1.53 -1.38 -11.08
CA ALA A 147 0.57 -2.42 -10.74
C ALA A 147 -0.07 -3.05 -12.00
N GLY A 148 0.35 -2.62 -13.19
CA GLY A 148 -0.24 -3.03 -14.46
C GLY A 148 -1.60 -2.41 -14.75
N SER A 149 -2.22 -2.84 -15.85
CA SER A 149 -3.56 -2.40 -16.25
C SER A 149 -4.63 -3.21 -15.54
N ARG A 150 -5.76 -2.57 -15.26
CA ARG A 150 -6.89 -3.16 -14.55
C ARG A 150 -8.02 -3.48 -15.51
N SER A 151 -8.62 -4.65 -15.32
CA SER A 151 -9.73 -5.16 -16.11
C SER A 151 -10.82 -5.72 -15.20
N PHE A 152 -12.07 -5.75 -15.70
CA PHE A 152 -13.18 -6.32 -14.95
C PHE A 152 -13.09 -7.84 -14.89
N TYR A 153 -13.51 -8.42 -13.77
CA TYR A 153 -13.72 -9.85 -13.60
C TYR A 153 -14.99 -10.13 -12.80
N THR A 154 -15.69 -11.18 -13.17
CA THR A 154 -17.04 -11.48 -12.70
C THR A 154 -17.24 -12.98 -12.51
N LYS A 155 -18.30 -13.34 -11.77
CA LYS A 155 -18.63 -14.75 -11.47
C LYS A 155 -19.25 -15.47 -12.66
N ASP A 156 -20.31 -14.90 -13.24
CA ASP A 156 -21.29 -15.67 -14.03
C ASP A 156 -21.26 -15.32 -15.52
N LYS A 157 -20.76 -14.16 -15.93
CA LYS A 157 -20.70 -13.73 -17.33
C LYS A 157 -19.52 -12.79 -17.61
N PRO A 158 -18.94 -12.80 -18.82
CA PRO A 158 -17.91 -11.83 -19.19
C PRO A 158 -18.51 -10.43 -19.37
N ILE A 159 -17.66 -9.42 -19.29
CA ILE A 159 -17.97 -8.01 -19.61
C ILE A 159 -17.35 -7.70 -20.97
N LEU A 160 -18.16 -7.69 -22.01
CA LEU A 160 -17.74 -7.40 -23.39
C LEU A 160 -18.08 -5.98 -23.79
N THR A 161 -19.14 -5.43 -23.23
CA THR A 161 -19.61 -4.07 -23.44
C THR A 161 -19.98 -3.41 -22.11
N PRO A 162 -20.08 -2.07 -22.02
CA PRO A 162 -20.56 -1.43 -20.80
C PRO A 162 -21.94 -1.90 -20.34
N ASP A 163 -22.81 -2.29 -21.26
CA ASP A 163 -24.15 -2.78 -20.96
C ASP A 163 -24.15 -4.08 -20.14
N ASP A 164 -23.09 -4.88 -20.22
CA ASP A 164 -22.93 -6.10 -19.44
C ASP A 164 -22.75 -5.83 -17.93
N LEU A 165 -22.39 -4.61 -17.56
CA LEU A 165 -22.28 -4.17 -16.15
C LEU A 165 -23.65 -3.84 -15.53
N LYS A 166 -24.71 -3.65 -16.35
CA LYS A 166 -26.04 -3.32 -15.84
C LYS A 166 -26.55 -4.41 -14.92
N GLY A 167 -26.98 -3.99 -13.72
CA GLY A 167 -27.50 -4.87 -12.67
C GLY A 167 -26.43 -5.58 -11.85
N LEU A 168 -25.15 -5.49 -12.20
CA LEU A 168 -24.06 -6.11 -11.43
C LEU A 168 -23.56 -5.16 -10.32
N LYS A 169 -23.31 -5.73 -9.15
CA LYS A 169 -22.60 -5.11 -8.06
C LYS A 169 -21.10 -5.33 -8.26
N ILE A 170 -20.40 -4.29 -8.61
CA ILE A 170 -18.95 -4.34 -8.88
C ILE A 170 -18.19 -3.70 -7.71
N ARG A 171 -17.31 -4.48 -7.11
CA ARG A 171 -16.40 -3.91 -6.10
C ARG A 171 -15.47 -2.91 -6.76
N THR A 172 -15.30 -1.77 -6.13
CA THR A 172 -14.26 -0.78 -6.45
C THR A 172 -13.30 -0.62 -5.27
N GLN A 173 -12.14 -0.03 -5.53
CA GLN A 173 -11.34 0.54 -4.45
C GLN A 173 -12.11 1.71 -3.79
N GLU A 174 -11.65 2.15 -2.62
CA GLU A 174 -12.23 3.28 -1.88
C GLU A 174 -11.86 4.62 -2.54
N SER A 175 -12.26 4.77 -3.81
CA SER A 175 -11.99 5.92 -4.67
C SER A 175 -13.29 6.49 -5.21
N PRO A 176 -13.59 7.76 -4.96
CA PRO A 176 -14.76 8.44 -5.55
C PRO A 176 -14.77 8.38 -7.09
N THR A 177 -13.61 8.46 -7.74
CA THR A 177 -13.49 8.39 -9.20
C THR A 177 -13.79 6.98 -9.71
N SER A 178 -13.27 5.93 -9.08
CA SER A 178 -13.58 4.55 -9.45
C SER A 178 -15.07 4.22 -9.28
N VAL A 179 -15.70 4.73 -8.22
CA VAL A 179 -17.15 4.60 -8.00
C VAL A 179 -17.93 5.27 -9.13
N LYS A 180 -17.55 6.50 -9.52
CA LYS A 180 -18.19 7.22 -10.63
C LYS A 180 -18.00 6.50 -11.97
N LEU A 181 -16.81 5.92 -12.20
CA LEU A 181 -16.51 5.16 -13.42
C LEU A 181 -17.47 3.97 -13.57
N VAL A 182 -17.56 3.10 -12.56
CA VAL A 182 -18.43 1.91 -12.59
C VAL A 182 -19.89 2.31 -12.78
N ARG A 183 -20.36 3.37 -12.10
CA ARG A 183 -21.72 3.89 -12.27
C ARG A 183 -21.98 4.46 -13.67
N ALA A 184 -21.01 5.17 -14.25
CA ALA A 184 -21.12 5.70 -15.61
C ALA A 184 -21.20 4.59 -16.66
N LEU A 185 -20.60 3.42 -16.38
CA LEU A 185 -20.67 2.23 -17.22
C LEU A 185 -21.94 1.39 -16.96
N GLY A 186 -22.83 1.83 -16.07
CA GLY A 186 -24.12 1.17 -15.78
C GLY A 186 -24.10 0.16 -14.62
N GLY A 187 -22.96 -0.09 -13.99
CA GLY A 187 -22.83 -0.99 -12.85
C GLY A 187 -23.17 -0.33 -11.50
N SER A 188 -23.39 -1.15 -10.48
CA SER A 188 -23.53 -0.71 -9.09
C SER A 188 -22.18 -0.82 -8.37
N ALA A 189 -21.54 0.31 -8.09
CA ALA A 189 -20.23 0.35 -7.43
C ALA A 189 -20.34 0.14 -5.92
N THR A 190 -19.55 -0.76 -5.38
CA THR A 190 -19.47 -1.08 -3.94
C THR A 190 -18.02 -0.95 -3.48
N PRO A 191 -17.63 0.16 -2.81
CA PRO A 191 -16.27 0.30 -2.27
C PRO A 191 -16.04 -0.71 -1.14
N ILE A 192 -14.98 -1.52 -1.27
CA ILE A 192 -14.60 -2.52 -0.26
C ILE A 192 -13.08 -2.54 -0.17
N ALA A 193 -12.55 -2.57 1.05
CA ALA A 193 -11.10 -2.71 1.30
C ALA A 193 -10.54 -4.01 0.72
N TRP A 194 -9.25 -4.01 0.38
CA TRP A 194 -8.63 -5.14 -0.34
C TRP A 194 -8.76 -6.47 0.39
N GLY A 195 -8.48 -6.51 1.69
CA GLY A 195 -8.50 -7.74 2.48
C GLY A 195 -9.88 -8.38 2.64
N GLU A 196 -10.95 -7.63 2.41
CA GLU A 196 -12.33 -8.11 2.51
C GLU A 196 -12.87 -8.65 1.19
N LEU A 197 -12.18 -8.36 0.06
CA LEU A 197 -12.72 -8.59 -1.27
C LEU A 197 -12.98 -10.07 -1.58
N TYR A 198 -12.04 -10.97 -1.25
CA TYR A 198 -12.22 -12.40 -1.51
C TYR A 198 -13.50 -12.93 -0.85
N THR A 199 -13.69 -12.59 0.44
CA THR A 199 -14.89 -12.99 1.19
C THR A 199 -16.15 -12.36 0.62
N ALA A 200 -16.12 -11.08 0.24
CA ALA A 200 -17.26 -10.40 -0.38
C ALA A 200 -17.66 -11.04 -1.72
N LEU A 201 -16.69 -11.44 -2.54
CA LEU A 201 -16.92 -12.21 -3.76
C LEU A 201 -17.52 -13.58 -3.45
N GLN A 202 -16.93 -14.32 -2.52
CA GLN A 202 -17.38 -15.67 -2.16
C GLN A 202 -18.81 -15.67 -1.63
N GLN A 203 -19.15 -14.73 -0.78
CA GLN A 203 -20.49 -14.60 -0.16
C GLN A 203 -21.52 -13.96 -1.09
N GLY A 204 -21.15 -13.46 -2.28
CA GLY A 204 -22.10 -12.83 -3.20
C GLY A 204 -22.53 -11.41 -2.79
N VAL A 205 -21.78 -10.75 -1.91
CA VAL A 205 -21.97 -9.33 -1.61
C VAL A 205 -21.76 -8.48 -2.87
N VAL A 206 -20.79 -8.90 -3.71
CA VAL A 206 -20.53 -8.34 -5.04
C VAL A 206 -20.48 -9.46 -6.09
N ASP A 207 -20.84 -9.12 -7.33
CA ASP A 207 -20.87 -10.03 -8.48
C ASP A 207 -19.53 -10.09 -9.22
N GLY A 208 -18.67 -9.10 -8.97
CA GLY A 208 -17.36 -8.99 -9.58
C GLY A 208 -16.57 -7.83 -9.03
N ALA A 209 -15.41 -7.62 -9.62
CA ALA A 209 -14.50 -6.51 -9.29
C ALA A 209 -13.66 -6.14 -10.52
N GLU A 210 -12.70 -5.26 -10.33
CA GLU A 210 -11.70 -4.91 -11.33
C GLU A 210 -10.31 -4.90 -10.68
N ASN A 211 -9.32 -5.43 -11.37
CA ASN A 211 -7.92 -5.38 -10.95
C ASN A 211 -6.98 -5.85 -12.07
N ASN A 212 -5.67 -5.83 -11.78
CA ASN A 212 -4.62 -6.37 -12.64
C ASN A 212 -4.53 -7.92 -12.54
N PRO A 213 -3.98 -8.61 -13.58
CA PRO A 213 -3.85 -10.05 -13.58
C PRO A 213 -3.04 -10.64 -12.41
N PRO A 214 -1.88 -10.07 -12.00
CA PRO A 214 -1.15 -10.58 -10.84
C PRO A 214 -1.98 -10.58 -9.55
N SER A 215 -2.67 -9.49 -9.25
CA SER A 215 -3.51 -9.40 -8.06
C SER A 215 -4.70 -10.36 -8.14
N PHE A 216 -5.35 -10.49 -9.30
CA PHE A 216 -6.44 -11.45 -9.51
C PHE A 216 -6.00 -12.90 -9.25
N TYR A 217 -4.82 -13.28 -9.78
CA TYR A 217 -4.30 -14.63 -9.67
C TYR A 217 -3.76 -14.93 -8.25
N LEU A 218 -2.87 -14.08 -7.71
CA LEU A 218 -2.21 -14.33 -6.43
C LEU A 218 -3.18 -14.26 -5.24
N SER A 219 -4.28 -13.49 -5.35
CA SER A 219 -5.34 -13.45 -4.32
C SER A 219 -6.43 -14.48 -4.58
N ARG A 220 -6.23 -15.39 -5.54
CA ARG A 220 -7.13 -16.51 -5.87
C ARG A 220 -8.56 -16.09 -6.22
N HIS A 221 -8.77 -14.87 -6.68
CA HIS A 221 -10.11 -14.43 -7.08
C HIS A 221 -10.69 -15.28 -8.21
N TYR A 222 -9.84 -15.96 -9.01
CA TYR A 222 -10.24 -16.93 -10.04
C TYR A 222 -11.02 -18.15 -9.49
N GLU A 223 -10.87 -18.46 -8.21
CA GLU A 223 -11.64 -19.54 -7.58
C GLU A 223 -13.14 -19.20 -7.53
N VAL A 224 -13.46 -17.93 -7.41
CA VAL A 224 -14.83 -17.40 -7.33
C VAL A 224 -15.27 -16.81 -8.67
N CYS A 225 -14.46 -15.97 -9.29
CA CYS A 225 -14.77 -15.28 -10.55
C CYS A 225 -14.19 -16.04 -11.74
N LYS A 226 -15.06 -16.50 -12.64
CA LYS A 226 -14.68 -17.37 -13.76
C LYS A 226 -14.36 -16.61 -15.04
N PHE A 227 -14.72 -15.34 -15.12
CA PHE A 227 -14.52 -14.50 -16.29
C PHE A 227 -13.62 -13.32 -15.95
N TYR A 228 -12.53 -13.16 -16.69
CA TYR A 228 -11.64 -12.00 -16.65
C TYR A 228 -11.65 -11.34 -18.02
N SER A 229 -12.21 -10.13 -18.13
CA SER A 229 -12.45 -9.41 -19.38
C SER A 229 -11.36 -8.38 -19.61
N LEU A 230 -10.43 -8.65 -20.53
CA LEU A 230 -9.25 -7.81 -20.81
C LEU A 230 -9.65 -6.49 -21.50
N ASN A 231 -10.19 -5.56 -20.75
CA ASN A 231 -10.54 -4.22 -21.26
C ASN A 231 -9.54 -3.14 -20.86
N GLU A 232 -8.64 -3.41 -19.91
CA GLU A 232 -7.52 -2.54 -19.50
C GLU A 232 -7.90 -1.08 -19.30
N HIS A 233 -9.09 -0.86 -18.69
CA HIS A 233 -9.74 0.46 -18.64
C HIS A 233 -9.01 1.49 -17.77
N THR A 234 -8.21 1.06 -16.79
CA THR A 234 -7.40 1.96 -15.95
C THR A 234 -6.01 1.39 -15.70
N SER A 235 -5.07 2.27 -15.38
CA SER A 235 -3.72 1.92 -14.94
C SER A 235 -3.39 2.71 -13.68
N VAL A 236 -3.69 2.09 -12.54
CA VAL A 236 -3.59 2.70 -11.22
C VAL A 236 -2.29 2.24 -10.55
N PRO A 237 -1.26 3.10 -10.46
CA PRO A 237 -0.02 2.74 -9.79
C PRO A 237 -0.22 2.61 -8.28
N ASP A 238 0.62 1.84 -7.65
CA ASP A 238 0.84 1.92 -6.21
C ASP A 238 1.83 3.05 -5.89
N VAL A 239 1.69 3.67 -4.74
CA VAL A 239 2.56 4.74 -4.25
C VAL A 239 3.20 4.33 -2.94
N LEU A 240 4.52 4.43 -2.87
CA LEU A 240 5.26 4.29 -1.63
C LEU A 240 5.29 5.63 -0.91
N LEU A 241 4.87 5.64 0.33
CA LEU A 241 4.79 6.83 1.17
C LEU A 241 5.55 6.65 2.48
N ILE A 242 6.10 7.74 2.98
CA ILE A 242 6.65 7.85 4.33
C ILE A 242 5.94 9.00 5.06
N SER A 243 5.77 8.87 6.37
CA SER A 243 5.30 9.96 7.23
C SER A 243 6.26 11.13 7.16
N THR A 244 5.76 12.37 7.03
CA THR A 244 6.60 13.57 7.10
C THR A 244 7.29 13.70 8.46
N VAL A 245 6.61 13.31 9.55
CA VAL A 245 7.18 13.29 10.91
C VAL A 245 8.44 12.42 10.98
N ILE A 246 8.34 11.19 10.41
CA ILE A 246 9.49 10.27 10.39
C ILE A 246 10.57 10.73 9.41
N TRP A 247 10.18 11.29 8.27
CA TRP A 247 11.13 11.79 7.28
C TRP A 247 12.00 12.93 7.81
N ASP A 248 11.38 13.89 8.48
CA ASP A 248 12.08 15.06 9.02
C ASP A 248 13.05 14.66 10.15
N ASP A 249 12.78 13.54 10.84
CA ASP A 249 13.68 12.96 11.83
C ASP A 249 14.88 12.19 11.21
N LEU A 250 14.87 11.92 9.90
CA LEU A 250 15.96 11.24 9.21
C LEU A 250 17.00 12.20 8.63
N THR A 251 16.65 13.46 8.48
CA THR A 251 17.46 14.53 7.91
C THR A 251 18.03 15.43 9.00
#